data_5ebc92e726303066a7253888745af660
#
_entry.id   5ebc92e726303066a7253888745af660
#
_cell.length_a   1.000
_cell.length_b   1.000
_cell.length_c   1.000
_cell.angle_alpha   90.00
_cell.angle_beta   90.00
_cell.angle_gamma   90.00
#
_symmetry.space_group_name_H-M   'P 1'
#
loop_
_entity.id
_entity.type
_entity.pdbx_description
1 polymer ?
#
loop_
_entity_poly.entity_id
_entity_poly.type
_entity_poly.pdbx_seq_one_letter_code
_entity_poly.pdbx_strand_id
1 'polypeptide(L)'
;MTEPLEIERKFLIEMPDRTLLDRCPVRWEMWQTYLLSRPGVSARRRVGETEQFFHTEKQRLTDRTCVEREREIDAREYEALLAQRDPARVTIHKMRYCLPEGGLVFEIDVYPFWRRL
;
A
#
# COMPACT_ATOMS: atom_id res chain seq x y z
N MET A 1 -6.21 25.35 1.77
CA MET A 1 -5.95 24.07 1.12
C MET A 1 -6.51 22.94 1.96
N THR A 2 -7.29 22.09 1.36
CA THR A 2 -7.87 20.96 2.08
C THR A 2 -6.84 19.84 2.16
N GLU A 3 -6.72 19.22 3.33
CA GLU A 3 -5.87 18.05 3.44
C GLU A 3 -6.48 16.87 2.68
N PRO A 4 -5.66 16.02 2.07
CA PRO A 4 -6.16 14.88 1.32
C PRO A 4 -6.79 13.84 2.26
N LEU A 5 -8.12 13.70 2.16
CA LEU A 5 -8.85 12.71 2.93
C LEU A 5 -8.99 11.42 2.13
N GLU A 6 -8.80 10.31 2.81
CA GLU A 6 -9.04 9.00 2.26
C GLU A 6 -10.16 8.32 3.06
N ILE A 7 -11.21 7.90 2.36
CA ILE A 7 -12.30 7.15 2.96
C ILE A 7 -12.23 5.75 2.39
N GLU A 8 -12.03 4.77 3.27
CA GLU A 8 -11.85 3.39 2.84
C GLU A 8 -12.61 2.42 3.72
N ARG A 9 -12.97 1.28 3.13
CA ARG A 9 -13.54 0.14 3.84
C ARG A 9 -12.70 -1.08 3.51
N LYS A 10 -12.32 -1.84 4.54
CA LYS A 10 -11.50 -3.03 4.39
C LYS A 10 -12.29 -4.25 4.77
N PHE A 11 -12.16 -5.29 3.96
CA PHE A 11 -12.82 -6.57 4.19
C PHE A 11 -11.82 -7.70 4.06
N LEU A 12 -11.93 -8.69 4.95
CA LEU A 12 -11.27 -9.97 4.73
C LEU A 12 -12.16 -10.79 3.83
N ILE A 13 -11.60 -11.33 2.76
CA ILE A 13 -12.34 -12.18 1.82
C ILE A 13 -11.60 -13.49 1.64
N GLU A 14 -12.31 -14.49 1.15
CA GLU A 14 -11.68 -15.74 0.73
C GLU A 14 -10.72 -15.44 -0.41
N MET A 15 -9.67 -16.26 -0.53
CA MET A 15 -8.70 -16.10 -1.61
C MET A 15 -9.44 -16.13 -2.96
N PRO A 16 -9.36 -15.04 -3.75
CA PRO A 16 -10.00 -15.02 -5.06
C PRO A 16 -9.35 -16.04 -5.99
N ASP A 17 -10.14 -16.55 -6.92
CA ASP A 17 -9.59 -17.47 -7.90
C ASP A 17 -8.73 -16.70 -8.93
N ARG A 18 -7.96 -17.46 -9.68
CA ARG A 18 -7.05 -16.92 -10.67
C ARG A 18 -7.78 -16.11 -11.75
N THR A 19 -8.97 -16.55 -12.10
CA THR A 19 -9.78 -15.89 -13.12
C THR A 19 -10.11 -14.46 -12.74
N LEU A 20 -10.52 -14.24 -11.49
CA LEU A 20 -10.80 -12.89 -11.01
C LEU A 20 -9.54 -12.01 -11.00
N LEU A 21 -8.43 -12.53 -10.51
CA LEU A 21 -7.18 -11.80 -10.47
C LEU A 21 -6.67 -11.45 -11.87
N ASP A 22 -6.85 -12.37 -12.83
CA ASP A 22 -6.42 -12.14 -14.22
C ASP A 22 -7.26 -11.08 -14.92
N ARG A 23 -8.47 -10.81 -14.43
CA ARG A 23 -9.32 -9.73 -14.96
C ARG A 23 -8.90 -8.34 -14.50
N CYS A 24 -8.04 -8.23 -13.51
CA CYS A 24 -7.62 -6.94 -12.98
C CYS A 24 -6.63 -6.28 -13.95
N PRO A 25 -6.95 -5.09 -14.48
CA PRO A 25 -6.09 -4.44 -15.47
C PRO A 25 -4.81 -3.88 -14.88
N VAL A 26 -4.79 -3.59 -13.59
CA VAL A 26 -3.63 -3.01 -12.93
C VAL A 26 -3.20 -3.91 -11.77
N ARG A 27 -1.92 -4.19 -11.72
CA ARG A 27 -1.30 -5.00 -10.67
C ARG A 27 -0.03 -4.34 -10.20
N TRP A 28 0.18 -4.35 -8.87
CA TRP A 28 1.38 -3.79 -8.26
C TRP A 28 1.96 -4.79 -7.27
N GLU A 29 3.25 -5.02 -7.36
CA GLU A 29 3.98 -5.62 -6.25
C GLU A 29 4.40 -4.49 -5.33
N MET A 30 4.08 -4.58 -4.04
CA MET A 30 4.23 -3.46 -3.12
C MET A 30 4.97 -3.86 -1.86
N TRP A 31 5.85 -2.96 -1.42
CA TRP A 31 6.52 -3.04 -0.13
C TRP A 31 6.24 -1.78 0.66
N GLN A 32 5.94 -1.94 1.94
CA GLN A 32 5.72 -0.83 2.85
C GLN A 32 6.55 -1.05 4.11
N THR A 33 7.44 -0.11 4.39
CA THR A 33 8.36 -0.16 5.52
C THR A 33 8.05 1.00 6.44
N TYR A 34 7.64 0.70 7.68
CA TYR A 34 7.37 1.73 8.68
C TYR A 34 8.65 2.33 9.21
N LEU A 35 8.63 3.63 9.45
CA LEU A 35 9.80 4.41 9.88
C LEU A 35 9.68 4.82 11.35
N LEU A 36 10.84 5.05 11.97
CA LEU A 36 10.92 5.44 13.38
C LEU A 36 10.48 6.89 13.64
N SER A 37 10.46 7.73 12.60
CA SER A 37 10.25 9.17 12.77
C SER A 37 8.97 9.50 13.54
N ARG A 38 7.87 8.82 13.23
CA ARG A 38 6.61 8.94 13.99
C ARG A 38 5.61 7.90 13.49
N PRO A 39 4.54 7.63 14.26
CA PRO A 39 3.51 6.68 13.84
C PRO A 39 2.87 7.09 12.50
N GLY A 40 2.58 6.12 11.67
CA GLY A 40 1.92 6.35 10.39
C GLY A 40 2.82 6.77 9.24
N VAL A 41 4.12 6.95 9.47
CA VAL A 41 5.08 7.29 8.41
C VAL A 41 5.70 6.02 7.87
N SER A 42 5.74 5.90 6.56
CA SER A 42 6.32 4.75 5.90
C SER A 42 6.99 5.13 4.59
N ALA A 43 7.95 4.30 4.19
CA ALA A 43 8.52 4.32 2.85
C ALA A 43 7.85 3.21 2.05
N ARG A 44 7.37 3.53 0.85
CA ARG A 44 6.69 2.57 -0.01
C ARG A 44 7.42 2.43 -1.33
N ARG A 45 7.48 1.20 -1.81
CA ARG A 45 7.97 0.87 -3.14
C ARG A 45 6.90 0.06 -3.85
N ARG A 46 6.62 0.39 -5.11
CA ARG A 46 5.72 -0.43 -5.92
C ARG A 46 6.32 -0.69 -7.28
N VAL A 47 6.11 -1.89 -7.77
CA VAL A 47 6.61 -2.33 -9.07
C VAL A 47 5.43 -2.88 -9.88
N GLY A 48 5.23 -2.32 -11.05
CA GLY A 48 4.29 -2.78 -12.06
C GLY A 48 4.95 -2.62 -13.40
N GLU A 49 4.37 -1.82 -14.29
CA GLU A 49 5.04 -1.44 -15.53
C GLU A 49 6.25 -0.54 -15.26
N THR A 50 6.18 0.21 -14.17
CA THR A 50 7.27 1.08 -13.71
C THR A 50 7.57 0.79 -12.25
N GLU A 51 8.71 1.27 -11.78
CA GLU A 51 9.07 1.21 -10.37
C GLU A 51 8.95 2.60 -9.77
N GLN A 52 8.23 2.73 -8.67
CA GLN A 52 8.01 4.01 -8.00
C GLN A 52 8.23 3.88 -6.51
N PHE A 53 8.67 4.99 -5.90
CA PHE A 53 8.96 5.07 -4.48
C PHE A 53 8.22 6.25 -3.89
N PHE A 54 7.74 6.10 -2.64
CA PHE A 54 6.95 7.13 -1.99
C PHE A 54 7.33 7.27 -0.53
N HIS A 55 7.27 8.51 -0.04
CA HIS A 55 7.21 8.82 1.37
C HIS A 55 5.75 9.05 1.70
N THR A 56 5.21 8.25 2.61
CA THR A 56 3.79 8.28 2.94
C THR A 56 3.61 8.56 4.42
N GLU A 57 2.69 9.47 4.72
CA GLU A 57 2.29 9.78 6.09
C GLU A 57 0.78 9.64 6.18
N LYS A 58 0.33 8.80 7.11
CA LYS A 58 -1.08 8.48 7.26
C LYS A 58 -1.50 8.73 8.70
N GLN A 59 -2.55 9.52 8.87
CA GLN A 59 -3.13 9.81 10.17
C GLN A 59 -4.60 9.41 10.16
N ARG A 60 -4.95 8.47 11.03
CA ARG A 60 -6.34 8.01 11.15
C ARG A 60 -7.15 9.01 11.96
N LEU A 61 -8.29 9.44 11.42
CA LEU A 61 -9.22 10.33 12.11
C LEU A 61 -10.38 9.58 12.73
N THR A 62 -10.90 8.57 11.99
CA THR A 62 -11.99 7.68 12.44
C THR A 62 -11.67 6.27 11.97
N ASP A 63 -12.56 5.31 12.24
CA ASP A 63 -12.39 3.93 11.78
C ASP A 63 -12.30 3.82 10.26
N ARG A 64 -12.87 4.76 9.51
CA ARG A 64 -12.95 4.72 8.05
C ARG A 64 -12.27 5.88 7.35
N THR A 65 -11.90 6.91 8.08
CA THR A 65 -11.38 8.15 7.50
C THR A 65 -9.99 8.44 8.03
N CYS A 66 -9.08 8.77 7.13
CA CYS A 66 -7.73 9.18 7.50
C CYS A 66 -7.25 10.29 6.58
N VAL A 67 -6.24 11.02 7.06
CA VAL A 67 -5.47 11.95 6.24
C VAL A 67 -4.26 11.21 5.73
N GLU A 68 -4.05 11.21 4.42
CA GLU A 68 -2.87 10.62 3.81
C GLU A 68 -2.13 11.68 3.00
N ARG A 69 -0.85 11.82 3.28
CA ARG A 69 0.05 12.67 2.51
C ARG A 69 1.10 11.77 1.89
N GLU A 70 1.16 11.78 0.57
CA GLU A 70 2.09 10.94 -0.16
C GLU A 70 2.91 11.79 -1.12
N ARG A 71 4.21 11.56 -1.10
CA ARG A 71 5.15 12.28 -1.97
C ARG A 71 6.00 11.25 -2.70
N GLU A 72 6.02 11.34 -4.02
CA GLU A 72 6.91 10.48 -4.79
C GLU A 72 8.36 10.91 -4.60
N ILE A 73 9.25 9.94 -4.42
CA ILE A 73 10.68 10.14 -4.16
C ILE A 73 11.49 9.28 -5.12
N ASP A 74 12.78 9.55 -5.20
CA ASP A 74 13.66 8.73 -6.02
C ASP A 74 14.24 7.55 -5.22
N ALA A 75 14.93 6.65 -5.93
CA ALA A 75 15.51 5.47 -5.32
C ALA A 75 16.53 5.81 -4.23
N ARG A 76 17.30 6.86 -4.41
CA ARG A 76 18.31 7.28 -3.44
C ARG A 76 17.66 7.73 -2.13
N GLU A 77 16.61 8.52 -2.23
CA GLU A 77 15.87 8.99 -1.05
C GLU A 77 15.20 7.82 -0.35
N TYR A 78 14.65 6.88 -1.11
CA TYR A 78 14.06 5.66 -0.57
C TYR A 78 15.07 4.85 0.24
N GLU A 79 16.27 4.61 -0.31
CA GLU A 79 17.33 3.90 0.41
C GLU A 79 17.74 4.61 1.69
N ALA A 80 17.82 5.94 1.66
CA ALA A 80 18.13 6.72 2.86
C ALA A 80 17.04 6.56 3.92
N LEU A 81 15.77 6.52 3.52
CA LEU A 81 14.67 6.31 4.44
C LEU A 81 14.69 4.93 5.08
N LEU A 82 15.09 3.91 4.34
CA LEU A 82 15.16 2.54 4.89
C LEU A 82 16.13 2.42 6.06
N ALA A 83 17.13 3.29 6.13
CA ALA A 83 18.04 3.34 7.28
C ALA A 83 17.31 3.74 8.58
N GLN A 84 16.14 4.34 8.47
CA GLN A 84 15.30 4.78 9.59
C GLN A 84 14.12 3.84 9.85
N ARG A 85 14.17 2.64 9.31
CA ARG A 85 13.08 1.68 9.48
C ARG A 85 12.90 1.32 10.96
N ASP A 86 11.67 1.04 11.32
CA ASP A 86 11.32 0.57 12.65
C ASP A 86 11.65 -0.92 12.75
N PRO A 87 12.65 -1.33 13.55
CA PRO A 87 13.04 -2.74 13.64
C PRO A 87 11.98 -3.60 14.35
N ALA A 88 11.04 -2.99 15.06
CA ALA A 88 9.96 -3.71 15.72
C ALA A 88 8.83 -4.08 14.76
N ARG A 89 8.87 -3.60 13.52
CA ARG A 89 7.80 -3.83 12.55
C ARG A 89 8.36 -4.47 11.27
N VAL A 90 7.66 -5.49 10.82
CA VAL A 90 8.03 -6.19 9.59
C VAL A 90 7.60 -5.37 8.38
N THR A 91 8.45 -5.33 7.36
CA THR A 91 8.06 -4.74 6.08
C THR A 91 6.90 -5.53 5.48
N ILE A 92 5.85 -4.83 5.11
CA ILE A 92 4.69 -5.45 4.47
C ILE A 92 5.01 -5.65 3.00
N HIS A 93 4.81 -6.87 2.52
CA HIS A 93 4.97 -7.22 1.11
C HIS A 93 3.68 -7.83 0.62
N LYS A 94 3.16 -7.34 -0.49
CA LYS A 94 1.89 -7.82 -1.03
C LYS A 94 1.81 -7.57 -2.53
N MET A 95 0.89 -8.30 -3.18
CA MET A 95 0.45 -8.00 -4.53
C MET A 95 -0.90 -7.30 -4.43
N ARG A 96 -1.03 -6.16 -5.08
CA ARG A 96 -2.29 -5.42 -5.16
C ARG A 96 -2.86 -5.55 -6.57
N TYR A 97 -4.08 -6.03 -6.65
CA TYR A 97 -4.85 -6.13 -7.89
C TYR A 97 -5.94 -5.09 -7.85
N CYS A 98 -6.02 -4.24 -8.87
CA CYS A 98 -7.02 -3.18 -8.93
C CYS A 98 -8.09 -3.56 -9.93
N LEU A 99 -9.34 -3.60 -9.47
CA LEU A 99 -10.50 -3.98 -10.28
C LEU A 99 -11.50 -2.84 -10.31
N PRO A 100 -11.64 -2.12 -11.44
CA PRO A 100 -12.69 -1.13 -11.57
C PRO A 100 -14.04 -1.82 -11.76
N GLU A 101 -15.03 -1.39 -10.98
CA GLU A 101 -16.37 -1.97 -11.02
C GLU A 101 -17.38 -0.93 -10.58
N GLY A 102 -18.35 -0.60 -11.46
CA GLY A 102 -19.45 0.29 -11.10
C GLY A 102 -19.04 1.66 -10.60
N GLY A 103 -18.02 2.28 -11.20
CA GLY A 103 -17.55 3.59 -10.79
C GLY A 103 -16.63 3.57 -9.58
N LEU A 104 -16.40 2.40 -9.00
CA LEU A 104 -15.46 2.21 -7.88
C LEU A 104 -14.25 1.42 -8.34
N VAL A 105 -13.18 1.52 -7.57
CA VAL A 105 -12.00 0.65 -7.78
C VAL A 105 -11.83 -0.20 -6.54
N PHE A 106 -11.94 -1.52 -6.72
CA PHE A 106 -11.65 -2.46 -5.66
C PHE A 106 -10.17 -2.81 -5.68
N GLU A 107 -9.54 -2.73 -4.52
CA GLU A 107 -8.15 -3.12 -4.35
C GLU A 107 -8.10 -4.44 -3.61
N ILE A 108 -7.59 -5.47 -4.29
CA ILE A 108 -7.47 -6.82 -3.72
C ILE A 108 -6.01 -7.04 -3.38
N ASP A 109 -5.72 -7.09 -2.09
CA ASP A 109 -4.36 -7.28 -1.59
C ASP A 109 -4.14 -8.74 -1.23
N VAL A 110 -3.18 -9.37 -1.91
CA VAL A 110 -2.80 -10.76 -1.66
C VAL A 110 -1.43 -10.76 -1.01
N TYR A 111 -1.36 -11.31 0.20
CA TYR A 111 -0.11 -11.39 0.95
C TYR A 111 0.55 -12.74 0.68
N PRO A 112 1.85 -12.78 0.40
CA PRO A 112 2.52 -14.02 0.02
C PRO A 112 2.38 -15.15 1.04
N PHE A 113 2.37 -14.81 2.33
CA PHE A 113 2.25 -15.83 3.38
C PHE A 113 0.89 -16.57 3.38
N TRP A 114 -0.15 -15.96 2.84
CA TRP A 114 -1.47 -16.59 2.78
C TRP A 114 -1.55 -17.68 1.72
N ARG A 115 -0.67 -17.63 0.74
CA ARG A 115 -0.63 -18.67 -0.31
C ARG A 115 -0.14 -20.01 0.22
N ARG A 116 0.40 -20.04 1.41
CA ARG A 116 0.91 -21.26 2.05
C ARG A 116 -0.12 -21.93 2.95
N LEU A 117 -1.23 -21.30 3.13
CA LEU A 117 -2.32 -21.85 3.89
C LEU A 117 -3.25 -22.63 2.97
#